data_dfc1208e2927c087b5c15ffddfd49109
#
_entry.id   dfc1208e2927c087b5c15ffddfd49109
#
_cell.length_a   1.000
_cell.length_b   1.000
_cell.length_c   1.000
_cell.angle_alpha   90.00
_cell.angle_beta   90.00
_cell.angle_gamma   90.00
#
_symmetry.space_group_name_H-M   'P 1'
#
loop_
_entity.id
_entity.type
_entity.pdbx_description
1 polymer ?
#
loop_
_entity_poly.entity_id
_entity_poly.type
_entity_poly.pdbx_seq_one_letter_code
_entity_poly.pdbx_strand_id
1 'polypeptide(L)'
;QIVEELLSEDGVAASLQNGMGHAEILANRLGRERVLGGTTTHGAWRGEDGSHWVGRGNIKLGRLDGAGAEDAAASLVTKLHEANLGPEWTEDIQRTIWVKVLLNVAINPVCAIAGVRNGALLEVPELWEQAYSAMLEAAMVAEASGADLSEIDFEGTLRKVAGATAQNRCSMLQDVMAGRQTEIDELCGAVVSLGESLGVATPRNEMLHALVRGIHISSSLE
;
A
#
# COMPACT_ATOMS: atom_id res chain seq x y z
N GLN A 1 -17.79 -9.76 -7.41
CA GLN A 1 -18.61 -10.74 -8.16
C GLN A 1 -17.83 -12.03 -8.42
N ILE A 2 -16.65 -11.99 -9.10
CA ILE A 2 -15.84 -13.19 -9.38
C ILE A 2 -15.41 -13.92 -8.09
N VAL A 3 -15.00 -13.18 -7.05
CA VAL A 3 -14.57 -13.78 -5.78
C VAL A 3 -15.73 -14.48 -5.07
N GLU A 4 -16.95 -13.93 -5.13
CA GLU A 4 -18.15 -14.54 -4.56
C GLU A 4 -18.51 -15.88 -5.22
N GLU A 5 -18.30 -15.98 -6.53
CA GLU A 5 -18.59 -17.19 -7.31
C GLU A 5 -17.53 -18.30 -7.10
N LEU A 6 -16.29 -17.92 -6.79
CA LEU A 6 -15.17 -18.85 -6.62
C LEU A 6 -14.93 -19.29 -5.17
N LEU A 7 -15.43 -18.51 -4.19
CA LEU A 7 -15.18 -18.77 -2.78
C LEU A 7 -16.15 -19.80 -2.24
N SER A 8 -15.63 -20.90 -1.65
CA SER A 8 -16.46 -21.88 -0.93
C SER A 8 -17.14 -21.24 0.28
N GLU A 9 -18.19 -21.89 0.82
CA GLU A 9 -18.95 -21.37 1.97
C GLU A 9 -18.05 -21.07 3.19
N ASP A 10 -17.03 -21.90 3.44
CA ASP A 10 -16.06 -21.75 4.54
C ASP A 10 -14.76 -21.05 4.10
N GLY A 11 -14.67 -20.57 2.85
CA GLY A 11 -13.46 -19.99 2.30
C GLY A 11 -13.19 -18.58 2.79
N VAL A 12 -11.90 -18.19 2.76
CA VAL A 12 -11.46 -16.82 3.03
C VAL A 12 -10.88 -16.15 1.78
N ALA A 13 -11.10 -14.85 1.67
CA ALA A 13 -10.44 -14.01 0.68
C ALA A 13 -9.41 -13.10 1.37
N ALA A 14 -8.21 -12.95 0.78
CA ALA A 14 -7.19 -12.03 1.26
C ALA A 14 -6.91 -10.95 0.23
N SER A 15 -6.86 -9.69 0.66
CA SER A 15 -6.39 -8.58 -0.17
C SER A 15 -4.94 -8.27 0.14
N LEU A 16 -4.06 -8.37 -0.87
CA LEU A 16 -2.64 -7.99 -0.78
C LEU A 16 -2.32 -6.73 -1.60
N GLN A 17 -3.35 -6.04 -2.08
CA GLN A 17 -3.22 -4.84 -2.89
C GLN A 17 -2.59 -3.70 -2.08
N ASN A 18 -1.85 -2.83 -2.77
CA ASN A 18 -1.33 -1.61 -2.15
C ASN A 18 -2.48 -0.61 -1.92
N GLY A 19 -2.29 0.28 -0.94
CA GLY A 19 -3.29 1.27 -0.59
C GLY A 19 -4.33 0.76 0.40
N MET A 20 -5.45 1.45 0.49
CA MET A 20 -6.53 1.22 1.47
C MET A 20 -7.86 0.93 0.78
N GLY A 21 -8.82 0.42 1.57
CA GLY A 21 -10.21 0.21 1.13
C GLY A 21 -10.49 -1.13 0.46
N HIS A 22 -9.48 -1.82 -0.07
CA HIS A 22 -9.68 -3.07 -0.81
C HIS A 22 -10.25 -4.20 0.03
N ALA A 23 -9.73 -4.39 1.24
CA ALA A 23 -10.22 -5.41 2.17
C ALA A 23 -11.63 -5.08 2.67
N GLU A 24 -11.92 -3.82 2.90
CA GLU A 24 -13.24 -3.32 3.30
C GLU A 24 -14.30 -3.54 2.19
N ILE A 25 -13.93 -3.32 0.92
CA ILE A 25 -14.81 -3.62 -0.22
C ILE A 25 -15.15 -5.11 -0.27
N LEU A 26 -14.17 -5.98 -0.06
CA LEU A 26 -14.39 -7.43 0.02
C LEU A 26 -15.26 -7.77 1.23
N ALA A 27 -14.97 -7.20 2.40
CA ALA A 27 -15.70 -7.46 3.64
C ALA A 27 -17.16 -7.04 3.55
N ASN A 28 -17.47 -5.95 2.88
CA ASN A 28 -18.86 -5.51 2.65
C ASN A 28 -19.66 -6.47 1.77
N ARG A 29 -18.99 -7.31 0.97
CA ARG A 29 -19.65 -8.28 0.07
C ARG A 29 -19.68 -9.70 0.63
N LEU A 30 -18.58 -10.10 1.29
CA LEU A 30 -18.37 -11.50 1.69
C LEU A 30 -18.67 -11.75 3.17
N GLY A 31 -18.81 -10.68 3.98
CA GLY A 31 -18.75 -10.72 5.43
C GLY A 31 -17.31 -10.52 5.92
N ARG A 32 -17.15 -9.73 6.99
CA ARG A 32 -15.82 -9.36 7.52
C ARG A 32 -15.04 -10.56 8.04
N GLU A 33 -15.76 -11.54 8.61
CA GLU A 33 -15.22 -12.79 9.13
C GLU A 33 -14.56 -13.67 8.05
N ARG A 34 -14.85 -13.42 6.78
CA ARG A 34 -14.32 -14.15 5.63
C ARG A 34 -13.24 -13.40 4.88
N VAL A 35 -12.80 -12.22 5.39
CA VAL A 35 -11.81 -11.39 4.70
C VAL A 35 -10.59 -11.15 5.57
N LEU A 36 -9.44 -11.36 4.98
CA LEU A 36 -8.15 -11.02 5.56
C LEU A 36 -7.59 -9.77 4.87
N GLY A 37 -7.13 -8.84 5.68
CA GLY A 37 -6.25 -7.79 5.21
C GLY A 37 -4.83 -8.34 5.05
N GLY A 38 -4.06 -7.75 4.14
CA GLY A 38 -2.69 -8.16 3.97
C GLY A 38 -1.83 -7.13 3.27
N THR A 39 -0.52 -7.29 3.45
CA THR A 39 0.50 -6.52 2.75
C THR A 39 1.56 -7.45 2.20
N THR A 40 2.20 -7.08 1.10
CA THR A 40 3.36 -7.79 0.59
C THR A 40 4.52 -6.84 0.32
N THR A 41 5.73 -7.32 0.58
CA THR A 41 6.99 -6.64 0.23
C THR A 41 7.73 -7.36 -0.91
N HIS A 42 7.11 -8.38 -1.51
CA HIS A 42 7.63 -9.01 -2.72
C HIS A 42 7.66 -8.02 -3.88
N GLY A 43 8.79 -7.98 -4.59
CA GLY A 43 8.92 -7.27 -5.84
C GLY A 43 8.64 -8.21 -7.02
N ALA A 44 7.63 -7.90 -7.82
CA ALA A 44 7.33 -8.62 -9.05
C ALA A 44 6.81 -7.65 -10.12
N TRP A 45 7.05 -7.99 -11.37
CA TRP A 45 6.48 -7.28 -12.51
C TRP A 45 6.01 -8.28 -13.57
N ARG A 46 5.12 -7.84 -14.44
CA ARG A 46 4.58 -8.64 -15.54
C ARG A 46 5.14 -8.14 -16.86
N GLY A 47 5.89 -9.00 -17.57
CA GLY A 47 6.35 -8.82 -18.93
C GLY A 47 5.48 -9.55 -19.93
N GLU A 48 5.83 -9.45 -21.21
CA GLU A 48 5.18 -10.21 -22.31
C GLU A 48 5.42 -11.71 -22.19
N ASP A 49 6.57 -12.10 -21.64
CA ASP A 49 7.01 -13.48 -21.42
C ASP A 49 6.52 -14.08 -20.09
N GLY A 50 5.80 -13.31 -19.26
CA GLY A 50 5.24 -13.80 -18.00
C GLY A 50 5.48 -12.90 -16.79
N SER A 51 5.36 -13.49 -15.61
CA SER A 51 5.58 -12.80 -14.33
C SER A 51 7.01 -13.01 -13.84
N HIS A 52 7.70 -11.92 -13.50
CA HIS A 52 9.08 -11.92 -13.02
C HIS A 52 9.12 -11.56 -11.54
N TRP A 53 9.61 -12.48 -10.72
CA TRP A 53 9.83 -12.25 -9.30
C TRP A 53 11.25 -11.74 -9.07
N VAL A 54 11.40 -10.44 -8.80
CA VAL A 54 12.70 -9.74 -8.75
C VAL A 54 13.16 -9.40 -7.33
N GLY A 55 12.30 -9.55 -6.34
CA GLY A 55 12.65 -9.29 -4.95
C GLY A 55 11.91 -10.20 -3.98
N ARG A 56 12.66 -10.94 -3.15
CA ARG A 56 12.06 -11.68 -2.04
C ARG A 56 11.69 -10.73 -0.93
N GLY A 57 10.44 -10.79 -0.49
CA GLY A 57 9.90 -10.11 0.65
C GLY A 57 9.15 -11.08 1.55
N ASN A 58 8.14 -10.58 2.23
CA ASN A 58 7.19 -11.35 3.02
C ASN A 58 5.75 -10.91 2.70
N ILE A 59 4.81 -11.72 3.17
CA ILE A 59 3.37 -11.41 3.15
C ILE A 59 2.93 -11.33 4.60
N LYS A 60 2.40 -10.19 5.05
CA LYS A 60 1.74 -10.08 6.35
C LYS A 60 0.25 -10.20 6.14
N LEU A 61 -0.40 -11.02 6.94
CA LEU A 61 -1.83 -11.26 6.92
C LEU A 61 -2.40 -11.10 8.33
N GLY A 62 -3.63 -10.64 8.40
CA GLY A 62 -4.36 -10.55 9.65
C GLY A 62 -5.85 -10.33 9.42
N ARG A 63 -6.64 -10.49 10.47
CA ARG A 63 -8.08 -10.25 10.43
C ARG A 63 -8.39 -8.77 10.52
N LEU A 64 -9.48 -8.37 9.89
CA LEU A 64 -9.93 -6.97 9.96
C LEU A 64 -10.50 -6.63 11.34
N ASP A 65 -11.10 -7.60 12.03
CA ASP A 65 -11.77 -7.44 13.34
C ASP A 65 -11.79 -8.71 14.22
N GLY A 66 -10.69 -9.44 14.21
CA GLY A 66 -10.37 -10.40 15.28
C GLY A 66 -11.08 -11.75 15.28
N ALA A 67 -12.19 -12.00 14.56
CA ALA A 67 -12.91 -13.26 14.61
C ALA A 67 -13.27 -13.85 13.24
N GLY A 68 -13.40 -15.16 13.17
CA GLY A 68 -13.93 -15.92 12.02
C GLY A 68 -12.92 -16.69 11.18
N ALA A 69 -13.40 -17.72 10.48
CA ALA A 69 -12.71 -18.56 9.47
C ALA A 69 -11.27 -19.01 9.84
N GLU A 70 -11.06 -19.43 11.09
CA GLU A 70 -9.72 -19.76 11.63
C GLU A 70 -9.00 -20.84 10.81
N ASP A 71 -9.70 -21.93 10.50
CA ASP A 71 -9.13 -23.05 9.76
C ASP A 71 -8.75 -22.67 8.32
N ALA A 72 -9.59 -21.87 7.66
CA ALA A 72 -9.31 -21.42 6.31
C ALA A 72 -8.15 -20.42 6.27
N ALA A 73 -8.06 -19.51 7.25
CA ALA A 73 -6.93 -18.59 7.40
C ALA A 73 -5.63 -19.34 7.66
N ALA A 74 -5.64 -20.33 8.57
CA ALA A 74 -4.48 -21.17 8.85
C ALA A 74 -4.06 -21.99 7.63
N SER A 75 -5.03 -22.54 6.88
CA SER A 75 -4.79 -23.25 5.62
C SER A 75 -4.14 -22.35 4.57
N LEU A 76 -4.60 -21.11 4.42
CA LEU A 76 -4.00 -20.14 3.50
C LEU A 76 -2.55 -19.82 3.88
N VAL A 77 -2.28 -19.55 5.17
CA VAL A 77 -0.92 -19.30 5.68
C VAL A 77 -0.01 -20.49 5.40
N THR A 78 -0.49 -21.72 5.65
CA THR A 78 0.26 -22.95 5.37
C THR A 78 0.63 -23.06 3.89
N LYS A 79 -0.33 -22.84 2.98
CA LYS A 79 -0.07 -22.90 1.53
C LYS A 79 0.90 -21.82 1.05
N LEU A 80 0.82 -20.62 1.61
CA LEU A 80 1.78 -19.56 1.32
C LEU A 80 3.19 -19.92 1.82
N HIS A 81 3.28 -20.62 2.95
CA HIS A 81 4.55 -21.12 3.48
C HIS A 81 5.15 -22.20 2.57
N GLU A 82 4.35 -23.16 2.13
CA GLU A 82 4.74 -24.21 1.18
C GLU A 82 5.21 -23.61 -0.15
N ALA A 83 4.61 -22.49 -0.57
CA ALA A 83 5.00 -21.74 -1.76
C ALA A 83 6.25 -20.85 -1.55
N ASN A 84 6.90 -20.87 -0.38
CA ASN A 84 8.04 -20.01 -0.03
C ASN A 84 7.78 -18.50 -0.15
N LEU A 85 6.55 -18.05 0.14
CA LEU A 85 6.15 -16.65 0.06
C LEU A 85 6.28 -15.90 1.41
N GLY A 86 6.89 -16.50 2.44
CA GLY A 86 7.21 -15.87 3.72
C GLY A 86 5.98 -15.25 4.41
N PRO A 87 4.91 -16.02 4.65
CA PRO A 87 3.74 -15.49 5.35
C PRO A 87 4.05 -15.24 6.82
N GLU A 88 3.57 -14.11 7.32
CA GLU A 88 3.62 -13.72 8.73
C GLU A 88 2.20 -13.34 9.16
N TRP A 89 1.76 -13.84 10.30
CA TRP A 89 0.50 -13.44 10.90
C TRP A 89 0.69 -12.22 11.78
N THR A 90 -0.26 -11.29 11.76
CA THR A 90 -0.29 -10.14 12.67
C THR A 90 -1.68 -10.00 13.29
N GLU A 91 -1.71 -9.67 14.57
CA GLU A 91 -2.97 -9.37 15.29
C GLU A 91 -3.48 -7.97 14.97
N ASP A 92 -2.60 -7.07 14.50
CA ASP A 92 -2.94 -5.72 14.09
C ASP A 92 -2.58 -5.49 12.62
N ILE A 93 -3.49 -5.96 11.76
CA ILE A 93 -3.33 -5.77 10.31
C ILE A 93 -3.58 -4.32 9.88
N GLN A 94 -4.43 -3.59 10.60
CA GLN A 94 -4.72 -2.20 10.30
C GLN A 94 -3.46 -1.33 10.46
N ARG A 95 -2.76 -1.47 11.58
CA ARG A 95 -1.46 -0.82 11.78
C ARG A 95 -0.45 -1.20 10.70
N THR A 96 -0.41 -2.48 10.34
CA THR A 96 0.52 -2.98 9.31
C THR A 96 0.23 -2.35 7.93
N ILE A 97 -1.04 -2.25 7.55
CA ILE A 97 -1.46 -1.58 6.31
C ILE A 97 -1.10 -0.11 6.35
N TRP A 98 -1.42 0.59 7.46
CA TRP A 98 -1.11 2.00 7.61
C TRP A 98 0.39 2.29 7.49
N VAL A 99 1.26 1.54 8.17
CA VAL A 99 2.71 1.71 8.05
C VAL A 99 3.18 1.61 6.59
N LYS A 100 2.63 0.67 5.83
CA LYS A 100 2.95 0.53 4.41
C LYS A 100 2.39 1.70 3.58
N VAL A 101 1.18 2.15 3.86
CA VAL A 101 0.58 3.31 3.20
C VAL A 101 1.39 4.58 3.45
N LEU A 102 1.82 4.82 4.69
CA LEU A 102 2.67 5.96 5.05
C LEU A 102 3.95 6.01 4.22
N LEU A 103 4.63 4.88 4.06
CA LEU A 103 5.82 4.77 3.23
C LEU A 103 5.51 4.99 1.75
N ASN A 104 4.41 4.45 1.26
CA ASN A 104 4.03 4.57 -0.14
C ASN A 104 3.61 6.00 -0.51
N VAL A 105 2.86 6.70 0.33
CA VAL A 105 2.47 8.11 0.06
C VAL A 105 3.66 9.06 0.13
N ALA A 106 4.70 8.72 0.93
CA ALA A 106 5.94 9.47 0.98
C ALA A 106 6.79 9.26 -0.27
N ILE A 107 7.03 8.01 -0.65
CA ILE A 107 8.04 7.68 -1.66
C ILE A 107 7.45 7.74 -3.07
N ASN A 108 6.29 7.09 -3.28
CA ASN A 108 5.83 6.79 -4.63
C ASN A 108 5.47 8.03 -5.44
N PRO A 109 4.59 8.95 -4.98
CA PRO A 109 4.19 10.09 -5.80
C PRO A 109 5.33 11.08 -6.02
N VAL A 110 6.16 11.34 -5.00
CA VAL A 110 7.30 12.26 -5.12
C VAL A 110 8.32 11.74 -6.12
N CYS A 111 8.69 10.46 -6.03
CA CYS A 111 9.61 9.83 -6.96
C CYS A 111 9.03 9.72 -8.38
N ALA A 112 7.72 9.47 -8.52
CA ALA A 112 7.06 9.38 -9.81
C ALA A 112 7.00 10.74 -10.53
N ILE A 113 6.63 11.81 -9.81
CA ILE A 113 6.57 13.17 -10.34
C ILE A 113 7.95 13.68 -10.74
N ALA A 114 8.96 13.45 -9.87
CA ALA A 114 10.33 13.90 -10.12
C ALA A 114 11.09 13.00 -11.12
N GLY A 115 10.59 11.82 -11.46
CA GLY A 115 11.25 10.87 -12.36
C GLY A 115 12.52 10.25 -11.78
N VAL A 116 12.65 10.13 -10.45
CA VAL A 116 13.87 9.75 -9.76
C VAL A 116 13.76 8.41 -9.04
N ARG A 117 14.92 7.83 -8.68
CA ARG A 117 15.00 6.64 -7.83
C ARG A 117 14.75 7.03 -6.37
N ASN A 118 14.36 6.04 -5.54
CA ASN A 118 14.02 6.25 -4.13
C ASN A 118 15.15 6.93 -3.33
N GLY A 119 16.42 6.64 -3.64
CA GLY A 119 17.58 7.24 -2.98
C GLY A 119 17.69 8.76 -3.13
N ALA A 120 17.12 9.33 -4.19
CA ALA A 120 17.13 10.78 -4.40
C ALA A 120 16.42 11.54 -3.28
N LEU A 121 15.48 10.91 -2.57
CA LEU A 121 14.85 11.49 -1.38
C LEU A 121 15.86 11.80 -0.26
N LEU A 122 16.96 11.05 -0.17
CA LEU A 122 18.01 11.26 0.83
C LEU A 122 19.06 12.28 0.37
N GLU A 123 19.17 12.53 -0.93
CA GLU A 123 20.18 13.37 -1.57
C GLU A 123 19.66 14.80 -1.81
N VAL A 124 18.33 14.97 -1.99
CA VAL A 124 17.68 16.24 -2.33
C VAL A 124 16.76 16.67 -1.20
N PRO A 125 17.17 17.65 -0.36
CA PRO A 125 16.40 18.07 0.83
C PRO A 125 14.96 18.50 0.50
N GLU A 126 14.73 19.14 -0.63
CA GLU A 126 13.43 19.61 -1.05
C GLU A 126 12.48 18.43 -1.36
N LEU A 127 12.99 17.35 -1.95
CA LEU A 127 12.18 16.12 -2.18
C LEU A 127 11.89 15.40 -0.87
N TRP A 128 12.88 15.35 0.04
CA TRP A 128 12.70 14.81 1.38
C TRP A 128 11.57 15.52 2.12
N GLU A 129 11.57 16.85 2.12
CA GLU A 129 10.55 17.67 2.77
C GLU A 129 9.13 17.33 2.27
N GLN A 130 8.95 17.21 0.94
CA GLN A 130 7.65 16.84 0.38
C GLN A 130 7.22 15.43 0.79
N ALA A 131 8.14 14.47 0.70
CA ALA A 131 7.88 13.08 1.06
C ALA A 131 7.53 12.93 2.54
N TYR A 132 8.31 13.53 3.42
CA TYR A 132 8.12 13.45 4.86
C TYR A 132 6.85 14.20 5.32
N SER A 133 6.56 15.37 4.74
CA SER A 133 5.33 16.11 5.03
C SER A 133 4.07 15.33 4.61
N ALA A 134 4.08 14.69 3.43
CA ALA A 134 2.97 13.84 3.00
C ALA A 134 2.77 12.64 3.94
N MET A 135 3.86 12.03 4.42
CA MET A 135 3.82 10.95 5.41
C MET A 135 3.19 11.41 6.73
N LEU A 136 3.57 12.60 7.22
CA LEU A 136 3.04 13.13 8.48
C LEU A 136 1.54 13.45 8.39
N GLU A 137 1.06 14.01 7.29
CA GLU A 137 -0.38 14.21 7.06
C GLU A 137 -1.13 12.86 7.09
N ALA A 138 -0.61 11.85 6.37
CA ALA A 138 -1.21 10.53 6.37
C ALA A 138 -1.17 9.87 7.76
N ALA A 139 -0.12 10.11 8.57
CA ALA A 139 -0.03 9.64 9.95
C ALA A 139 -1.11 10.28 10.84
N MET A 140 -1.34 11.59 10.71
CA MET A 140 -2.43 12.27 11.43
C MET A 140 -3.81 11.69 11.07
N VAL A 141 -4.04 11.37 9.80
CA VAL A 141 -5.28 10.73 9.36
C VAL A 141 -5.40 9.31 9.94
N ALA A 142 -4.30 8.55 9.95
CA ALA A 142 -4.26 7.20 10.54
C ALA A 142 -4.61 7.22 12.03
N GLU A 143 -3.98 8.09 12.79
CA GLU A 143 -4.24 8.26 14.24
C GLU A 143 -5.68 8.72 14.49
N ALA A 144 -6.19 9.68 13.72
CA ALA A 144 -7.58 10.12 13.79
C ALA A 144 -8.58 9.00 13.46
N SER A 145 -8.18 8.03 12.63
CA SER A 145 -8.97 6.83 12.32
C SER A 145 -8.88 5.73 13.38
N GLY A 146 -8.04 5.90 14.41
CA GLY A 146 -7.86 4.97 15.52
C GLY A 146 -6.67 4.03 15.39
N ALA A 147 -5.79 4.21 14.40
CA ALA A 147 -4.57 3.41 14.30
C ALA A 147 -3.54 3.82 15.36
N ASP A 148 -2.97 2.86 16.08
CA ASP A 148 -1.88 3.14 17.03
C ASP A 148 -0.53 3.17 16.31
N LEU A 149 0.00 4.38 16.12
CA LEU A 149 1.29 4.64 15.52
C LEU A 149 2.32 5.20 16.50
N SER A 150 2.02 5.23 17.80
CA SER A 150 2.79 5.91 18.85
C SER A 150 4.25 5.47 18.99
N GLU A 151 4.56 4.23 18.60
CA GLU A 151 5.94 3.68 18.67
C GLU A 151 6.72 3.80 17.35
N ILE A 152 6.17 4.50 16.34
CA ILE A 152 6.81 4.57 15.03
C ILE A 152 7.69 5.81 14.92
N ASP A 153 8.98 5.59 14.75
CA ASP A 153 9.91 6.63 14.27
C ASP A 153 9.69 6.83 12.76
N PHE A 154 8.83 7.77 12.40
CA PHE A 154 8.48 8.05 11.00
C PHE A 154 9.70 8.44 10.18
N GLU A 155 10.54 9.35 10.70
CA GLU A 155 11.72 9.81 9.99
C GLU A 155 12.74 8.69 9.79
N GLY A 156 13.10 7.99 10.86
CA GLY A 156 14.04 6.87 10.78
C GLY A 156 13.53 5.73 9.90
N THR A 157 12.21 5.45 9.95
CA THR A 157 11.59 4.42 9.11
C THR A 157 11.64 4.81 7.63
N LEU A 158 11.30 6.04 7.27
CA LEU A 158 11.37 6.52 5.89
C LEU A 158 12.81 6.53 5.38
N ARG A 159 13.77 7.02 6.17
CA ARG A 159 15.22 7.00 5.84
C ARG A 159 15.73 5.59 5.59
N LYS A 160 15.36 4.65 6.45
CA LYS A 160 15.75 3.25 6.33
C LYS A 160 15.23 2.63 5.04
N VAL A 161 13.95 2.85 4.71
CA VAL A 161 13.34 2.26 3.50
C VAL A 161 13.88 2.93 2.23
N ALA A 162 13.98 4.26 2.20
CA ALA A 162 14.54 4.98 1.05
C ALA A 162 16.01 4.56 0.80
N GLY A 163 16.79 4.36 1.86
CA GLY A 163 18.19 3.90 1.77
C GLY A 163 18.28 2.44 1.31
N ALA A 164 17.51 1.54 1.91
CA ALA A 164 17.52 0.12 1.52
C ALA A 164 17.04 -0.11 0.07
N THR A 165 16.24 0.80 -0.46
CA THR A 165 15.70 0.74 -1.83
C THR A 165 16.26 1.84 -2.74
N ALA A 166 17.40 2.45 -2.39
CA ALA A 166 17.93 3.65 -3.05
C ALA A 166 18.08 3.51 -4.57
N GLN A 167 18.46 2.32 -5.05
CA GLN A 167 18.63 2.04 -6.47
C GLN A 167 17.31 1.65 -7.18
N ASN A 168 16.23 1.47 -6.45
CA ASN A 168 14.95 1.06 -7.02
C ASN A 168 14.21 2.28 -7.59
N ARG A 169 13.47 2.03 -8.67
CA ARG A 169 12.34 2.85 -9.09
C ARG A 169 11.10 2.33 -8.37
N CYS A 170 10.37 3.18 -7.66
CA CYS A 170 9.13 2.77 -7.03
C CYS A 170 8.11 2.26 -8.06
N SER A 171 7.11 1.49 -7.63
CA SER A 171 6.08 0.91 -8.51
C SER A 171 5.35 1.99 -9.30
N MET A 172 4.97 3.09 -8.66
CA MET A 172 4.27 4.21 -9.31
C MET A 172 5.10 4.86 -10.42
N LEU A 173 6.42 5.05 -10.22
CA LEU A 173 7.30 5.54 -11.28
C LEU A 173 7.36 4.55 -12.46
N GLN A 174 7.41 3.25 -12.17
CA GLN A 174 7.40 2.23 -13.22
C GLN A 174 6.09 2.23 -14.02
N ASP A 175 4.96 2.45 -13.35
CA ASP A 175 3.65 2.55 -14.01
C ASP A 175 3.55 3.80 -14.89
N VAL A 176 3.99 4.95 -14.37
CA VAL A 176 4.06 6.21 -15.15
C VAL A 176 4.93 6.04 -16.39
N MET A 177 6.14 5.46 -16.23
CA MET A 177 7.06 5.22 -17.36
C MET A 177 6.51 4.24 -18.41
N ALA A 178 5.63 3.35 -17.99
CA ALA A 178 4.99 2.38 -18.88
C ALA A 178 3.61 2.84 -19.40
N GLY A 179 3.20 4.08 -19.09
CA GLY A 179 1.87 4.61 -19.48
C GLY A 179 0.71 3.86 -18.82
N ARG A 180 0.94 3.19 -17.68
CA ARG A 180 -0.11 2.46 -16.96
C ARG A 180 -0.74 3.34 -15.89
N GLN A 181 -1.99 3.03 -15.55
CA GLN A 181 -2.67 3.65 -14.41
C GLN A 181 -1.93 3.29 -13.12
N THR A 182 -1.77 4.30 -12.25
CA THR A 182 -1.14 4.13 -10.93
C THR A 182 -2.17 3.92 -9.82
N GLU A 183 -1.71 3.50 -8.65
CA GLU A 183 -2.49 3.34 -7.43
C GLU A 183 -2.61 4.66 -6.63
N ILE A 184 -2.53 5.83 -7.28
CA ILE A 184 -2.54 7.13 -6.57
C ILE A 184 -3.87 7.38 -5.87
N ASP A 185 -4.98 6.91 -6.42
CA ASP A 185 -6.31 7.05 -5.84
C ASP A 185 -6.45 6.23 -4.55
N GLU A 186 -5.86 5.03 -4.49
CA GLU A 186 -5.86 4.14 -3.34
C GLU A 186 -4.79 4.50 -2.30
N LEU A 187 -3.87 5.40 -2.63
CA LEU A 187 -2.84 5.94 -1.74
C LEU A 187 -3.20 7.35 -1.27
N CYS A 188 -2.68 8.39 -1.92
CA CYS A 188 -2.95 9.78 -1.54
C CYS A 188 -4.44 10.11 -1.61
N GLY A 189 -5.17 9.62 -2.63
CA GLY A 189 -6.61 9.83 -2.76
C GLY A 189 -7.41 9.26 -1.57
N ALA A 190 -7.04 8.07 -1.10
CA ALA A 190 -7.67 7.47 0.07
C ALA A 190 -7.35 8.24 1.36
N VAL A 191 -6.11 8.72 1.53
CA VAL A 191 -5.72 9.59 2.67
C VAL A 191 -6.53 10.88 2.66
N VAL A 192 -6.67 11.53 1.50
CA VAL A 192 -7.45 12.77 1.35
C VAL A 192 -8.91 12.54 1.72
N SER A 193 -9.55 11.52 1.13
CA SER A 193 -10.96 11.22 1.37
C SER A 193 -11.25 10.90 2.84
N LEU A 194 -10.37 10.12 3.49
CA LEU A 194 -10.51 9.80 4.89
C LEU A 194 -10.23 11.03 5.78
N GLY A 195 -9.21 11.83 5.44
CA GLY A 195 -8.89 13.09 6.12
C GLY A 195 -10.08 14.06 6.11
N GLU A 196 -10.71 14.26 4.96
CA GLU A 196 -11.94 15.06 4.83
C GLU A 196 -13.04 14.56 5.77
N SER A 197 -13.28 13.26 5.82
CA SER A 197 -14.32 12.66 6.67
C SER A 197 -14.04 12.82 8.18
N LEU A 198 -12.77 12.93 8.56
CA LEU A 198 -12.30 13.07 9.94
C LEU A 198 -11.93 14.51 10.32
N GLY A 199 -12.04 15.45 9.40
CA GLY A 199 -11.67 16.86 9.63
C GLY A 199 -10.16 17.10 9.75
N VAL A 200 -9.34 16.25 9.17
CA VAL A 200 -7.87 16.33 9.12
C VAL A 200 -7.44 16.88 7.76
N ALA A 201 -6.73 18.00 7.74
CA ALA A 201 -6.24 18.61 6.51
C ALA A 201 -5.08 17.83 5.91
N THR A 202 -5.10 17.63 4.59
CA THR A 202 -4.10 16.82 3.86
C THR A 202 -3.58 17.51 2.58
N PRO A 203 -3.17 18.78 2.64
CA PRO A 203 -2.86 19.58 1.44
C PRO A 203 -1.71 19.01 0.61
N ARG A 204 -0.73 18.32 1.20
CA ARG A 204 0.37 17.69 0.46
C ARG A 204 -0.13 16.47 -0.32
N ASN A 205 -0.93 15.62 0.33
CA ASN A 205 -1.53 14.45 -0.32
C ASN A 205 -2.50 14.87 -1.43
N GLU A 206 -3.30 15.93 -1.24
CA GLU A 206 -4.16 16.51 -2.27
C GLU A 206 -3.37 16.95 -3.50
N MET A 207 -2.27 17.71 -3.28
CA MET A 207 -1.41 18.17 -4.36
C MET A 207 -0.75 17.00 -5.10
N LEU A 208 -0.17 16.04 -4.37
CA LEU A 208 0.48 14.86 -4.97
C LEU A 208 -0.52 14.01 -5.76
N HIS A 209 -1.72 13.81 -5.22
CA HIS A 209 -2.82 13.13 -5.90
C HIS A 209 -3.17 13.80 -7.23
N ALA A 210 -3.39 15.11 -7.20
CA ALA A 210 -3.73 15.88 -8.40
C ALA A 210 -2.62 15.85 -9.47
N LEU A 211 -1.35 15.97 -9.06
CA LEU A 211 -0.21 15.98 -9.99
C LEU A 211 -0.02 14.62 -10.68
N VAL A 212 -0.10 13.51 -9.94
CA VAL A 212 0.04 12.16 -10.53
C VAL A 212 -1.13 11.85 -11.45
N ARG A 213 -2.36 12.22 -11.08
CA ARG A 213 -3.52 12.11 -11.99
C ARG A 213 -3.34 12.94 -13.27
N GLY A 214 -2.76 14.14 -13.14
CA GLY A 214 -2.43 14.99 -14.28
C GLY A 214 -1.47 14.34 -15.28
N ILE A 215 -0.48 13.59 -14.81
CA ILE A 215 0.46 12.84 -15.66
C ILE A 215 -0.30 11.83 -16.52
N HIS A 216 -1.28 11.10 -15.95
CA HIS A 216 -2.07 10.12 -16.71
C HIS A 216 -2.92 10.76 -17.81
N ILE A 217 -3.52 11.92 -17.54
CA ILE A 217 -4.32 12.63 -18.53
C ILE A 217 -3.41 13.07 -19.69
N SER A 218 -2.23 13.56 -19.40
CA SER A 218 -1.25 13.99 -20.39
C SER A 218 -0.80 12.85 -21.32
N SER A 219 -0.49 11.67 -20.74
CA SER A 219 -0.06 10.49 -21.53
C SER A 219 -1.17 9.86 -22.37
N SER A 220 -2.43 10.18 -22.11
CA SER A 220 -3.57 9.71 -22.91
C SER A 220 -3.92 10.65 -24.06
N LEU A 221 -3.26 11.81 -24.16
CA LEU A 221 -3.45 12.81 -25.22
C LEU A 221 -2.41 12.70 -26.35
N GLU A 222 -1.37 11.89 -26.16
CA GLU A 222 -0.35 11.55 -27.17
C GLU A 222 -0.67 10.22 -27.85
#